data_c172b4e99ea3b3a9a6836d2f41918d01
#
_entry.id   c172b4e99ea3b3a9a6836d2f41918d01
#
_cell.length_a   1.000
_cell.length_b   1.000
_cell.length_c   1.000
_cell.angle_alpha   90.00
_cell.angle_beta   90.00
_cell.angle_gamma   90.00
#
_symmetry.space_group_name_H-M   'P 1'
#
loop_
_entity.id
_entity.type
_entity.pdbx_description
1 polymer ?
#
loop_
_entity_poly.entity_id
_entity_poly.type
_entity_poly.pdbx_seq_one_letter_code
_entity_poly.pdbx_strand_id
1 'polypeptide(L)'
;TPCLSRAMQKAKGSLFPFGWYHAFKALRNFERVDLMIEGAAPKWQNTGISSVFHGVMAQQYKEAGCKWALANPQIETNKAVNVWERYEHRFWLRRRCWIKEIK
;
A
#
# COMPACT_ATOMS: atom_id res chain seq x y z
N THR A 1 2.32 0.54 -5.29
CA THR A 1 3.01 1.74 -5.81
C THR A 1 4.13 2.16 -4.86
N PRO A 2 5.25 2.74 -5.34
CA PRO A 2 6.26 3.33 -4.49
C PRO A 2 5.68 4.39 -3.57
N CYS A 3 6.14 4.45 -2.31
CA CYS A 3 5.63 5.45 -1.38
C CYS A 3 6.27 6.82 -1.61
N LEU A 4 5.48 7.78 -2.04
CA LEU A 4 5.91 9.15 -2.31
C LEU A 4 5.77 10.09 -1.12
N SER A 5 5.22 9.64 0.02
CA SER A 5 4.90 10.51 1.16
C SER A 5 6.10 11.32 1.66
N ARG A 6 7.27 10.69 1.80
CA ARG A 6 8.49 11.38 2.24
C ARG A 6 9.01 12.38 1.21
N ALA A 7 8.86 12.08 -0.08
CA ALA A 7 9.25 13.00 -1.15
C ALA A 7 8.36 14.24 -1.14
N MET A 8 7.06 14.04 -0.98
CA MET A 8 6.09 15.14 -0.88
C MET A 8 6.28 15.99 0.37
N GLN A 9 6.64 15.39 1.50
CA GLN A 9 7.00 16.14 2.71
C GLN A 9 8.23 17.02 2.48
N LYS A 10 9.30 16.48 1.86
CA LYS A 10 10.51 17.25 1.53
C LYS A 10 10.23 18.37 0.53
N ALA A 11 9.34 18.13 -0.41
CA ALA A 11 8.89 19.11 -1.39
C ALA A 11 7.87 20.12 -0.83
N LYS A 12 7.45 20.00 0.45
CA LYS A 12 6.39 20.80 1.08
C LYS A 12 5.09 20.85 0.25
N GLY A 13 4.78 19.75 -0.42
CA GLY A 13 3.61 19.63 -1.28
C GLY A 13 3.75 20.28 -2.66
N SER A 14 4.85 20.97 -2.97
CA SER A 14 5.06 21.62 -4.27
C SER A 14 5.99 20.81 -5.15
N LEU A 15 5.63 20.63 -6.42
CA LEU A 15 6.48 19.99 -7.41
C LEU A 15 7.48 20.94 -8.05
N PHE A 16 7.21 22.23 -8.02
CA PHE A 16 8.06 23.25 -8.64
C PHE A 16 8.71 24.15 -7.56
N PRO A 17 9.99 24.58 -7.68
CA PRO A 17 10.92 24.29 -8.79
C PRO A 17 11.68 22.97 -8.68
N PHE A 18 11.88 22.40 -7.45
CA PHE A 18 12.73 21.22 -7.23
C PHE A 18 12.02 20.00 -6.66
N GLY A 19 10.71 20.09 -6.38
CA GLY A 19 9.92 18.98 -5.82
C GLY A 19 9.88 17.76 -6.73
N TRP A 20 9.87 17.95 -8.05
CA TRP A 20 9.91 16.86 -9.03
C TRP A 20 11.16 15.99 -8.89
N TYR A 21 12.30 16.56 -8.53
CA TYR A 21 13.53 15.81 -8.29
C TYR A 21 13.40 14.83 -7.13
N HIS A 22 12.79 15.28 -6.02
CA HIS A 22 12.52 14.42 -4.86
C HIS A 22 11.54 13.30 -5.21
N ALA A 23 10.52 13.61 -6.00
CA ALA A 23 9.55 12.62 -6.46
C ALA A 23 10.22 11.57 -7.37
N PHE A 24 11.02 12.01 -8.35
CA PHE A 24 11.71 11.13 -9.26
C PHE A 24 12.73 10.22 -8.56
N LYS A 25 13.49 10.79 -7.61
CA LYS A 25 14.43 10.01 -6.79
C LYS A 25 13.69 8.96 -5.94
N ALA A 26 12.52 9.30 -5.39
CA ALA A 26 11.71 8.37 -4.62
C ALA A 26 11.11 7.26 -5.47
N LEU A 27 10.82 7.51 -6.74
CA LEU A 27 10.36 6.48 -7.69
C LEU A 27 11.45 5.47 -8.07
N ARG A 28 12.71 5.90 -8.07
CA ARG A 28 13.84 5.02 -8.41
C ARG A 28 14.38 4.25 -7.20
N ASN A 29 14.36 4.84 -6.02
CA ASN A 29 14.91 4.26 -4.80
C ASN A 29 13.84 4.27 -3.70
N PHE A 30 13.02 3.23 -3.66
CA PHE A 30 11.98 3.10 -2.66
C PHE A 30 12.18 1.82 -1.84
N GLU A 31 12.13 1.97 -0.51
CA GLU A 31 12.18 0.85 0.42
C GLU A 31 10.78 0.39 0.85
N ARG A 32 9.78 1.22 0.59
CA ARG A 32 8.38 0.96 0.96
C ARG A 32 7.47 1.03 -0.25
N VAL A 33 6.61 0.05 -0.36
CA VAL A 33 5.54 0.01 -1.36
C VAL A 33 4.18 0.12 -0.66
N ASP A 34 3.30 0.90 -1.23
CA ASP A 34 1.92 1.01 -0.78
C ASP A 34 1.04 0.12 -1.68
N LEU A 35 0.41 -0.89 -1.07
CA LEU A 35 -0.56 -1.76 -1.74
C LEU A 35 -1.86 -0.97 -1.89
N MET A 36 -2.29 -0.72 -3.12
CA MET A 36 -3.47 0.12 -3.37
C MET A 36 -4.76 -0.67 -3.24
N ILE A 37 -5.14 -1.33 -4.30
CA ILE A 37 -6.38 -2.11 -4.35
C ILE A 37 -6.08 -3.39 -5.11
N GLU A 38 -6.55 -4.49 -4.58
CA GLU A 38 -6.55 -5.77 -5.26
C GLU A 38 -7.95 -6.40 -5.15
N GLY A 39 -8.31 -7.17 -6.15
CA GLY A 39 -9.57 -7.88 -6.15
C GLY A 39 -9.55 -9.01 -7.15
N ALA A 40 -10.24 -10.09 -6.80
CA ALA A 40 -10.47 -11.21 -7.71
C ALA A 40 -11.92 -11.20 -8.16
N ALA A 41 -12.15 -11.46 -9.46
CA ALA A 41 -13.49 -11.65 -9.98
C ALA A 41 -14.20 -12.78 -9.20
N PRO A 42 -15.53 -12.71 -9.01
CA PRO A 42 -16.26 -13.65 -8.16
C PRO A 42 -15.98 -15.13 -8.47
N LYS A 43 -15.81 -15.47 -9.73
CA LYS A 43 -15.49 -16.85 -10.18
C LYS A 43 -14.14 -17.38 -9.71
N TRP A 44 -13.22 -16.47 -9.33
CA TRP A 44 -11.86 -16.82 -8.89
C TRP A 44 -11.66 -16.62 -7.39
N GLN A 45 -12.67 -16.15 -6.67
CA GLN A 45 -12.62 -16.06 -5.23
C GLN A 45 -12.57 -17.45 -4.61
N ASN A 46 -11.87 -17.60 -3.51
CA ASN A 46 -11.64 -18.87 -2.80
C ASN A 46 -10.88 -19.96 -3.60
N THR A 47 -10.26 -19.62 -4.73
CA THR A 47 -9.46 -20.56 -5.54
C THR A 47 -7.96 -20.52 -5.22
N GLY A 48 -7.54 -19.68 -4.25
CA GLY A 48 -6.12 -19.47 -3.91
C GLY A 48 -5.41 -18.47 -4.84
N ILE A 49 -6.11 -17.86 -5.79
CA ILE A 49 -5.51 -16.89 -6.72
C ILE A 49 -4.82 -15.72 -6.02
N SER A 50 -5.39 -15.24 -4.91
CA SER A 50 -4.79 -14.17 -4.11
C SER A 50 -3.43 -14.57 -3.54
N SER A 51 -3.26 -15.82 -3.12
CA SER A 51 -1.98 -16.31 -2.61
C SER A 51 -0.92 -16.36 -3.70
N VAL A 52 -1.28 -16.79 -4.91
CA VAL A 52 -0.38 -16.78 -6.08
C VAL A 52 0.01 -15.34 -6.42
N PHE A 53 -0.96 -14.44 -6.47
CA PHE A 53 -0.73 -13.02 -6.74
C PHE A 53 0.22 -12.39 -5.73
N HIS A 54 -0.02 -12.59 -4.43
CA HIS A 54 0.86 -12.11 -3.37
C HIS A 54 2.27 -12.70 -3.48
N GLY A 55 2.41 -13.98 -3.82
CA GLY A 55 3.69 -14.62 -4.01
C GLY A 55 4.52 -13.96 -5.11
N VAL A 56 3.92 -13.75 -6.28
CA VAL A 56 4.56 -13.09 -7.42
C VAL A 56 4.92 -11.63 -7.08
N MET A 57 4.01 -10.90 -6.45
CA MET A 57 4.26 -9.51 -6.06
C MET A 57 5.36 -9.39 -5.02
N ALA A 58 5.38 -10.28 -4.02
CA ALA A 58 6.41 -10.27 -2.99
C ALA A 58 7.81 -10.50 -3.59
N GLN A 59 7.93 -11.39 -4.57
CA GLN A 59 9.18 -11.59 -5.29
C GLN A 59 9.62 -10.32 -6.04
N GLN A 60 8.72 -9.70 -6.79
CA GLN A 60 9.01 -8.47 -7.52
C GLN A 60 9.41 -7.31 -6.60
N TYR A 61 8.75 -7.17 -5.45
CA TYR A 61 9.10 -6.15 -4.46
C TYR A 61 10.47 -6.40 -3.84
N LYS A 62 10.79 -7.66 -3.57
CA LYS A 62 12.12 -8.05 -3.08
C LYS A 62 13.22 -7.73 -4.09
N GLU A 63 13.03 -8.06 -5.35
CA GLU A 63 13.94 -7.73 -6.45
C GLU A 63 14.10 -6.21 -6.63
N ALA A 64 13.04 -5.45 -6.41
CA ALA A 64 13.06 -3.98 -6.43
C ALA A 64 13.69 -3.35 -5.17
N GLY A 65 14.16 -4.15 -4.19
CA GLY A 65 14.79 -3.66 -2.97
C GLY A 65 13.82 -3.17 -1.89
N CYS A 66 12.53 -3.51 -1.99
CA CYS A 66 11.55 -3.13 -0.98
C CYS A 66 11.72 -3.96 0.29
N LYS A 67 11.68 -3.27 1.43
CA LYS A 67 11.74 -3.88 2.77
C LYS A 67 10.37 -3.94 3.45
N TRP A 68 9.44 -3.07 3.03
CA TRP A 68 8.14 -2.89 3.67
C TRP A 68 7.04 -2.77 2.63
N ALA A 69 5.93 -3.44 2.90
CA ALA A 69 4.67 -3.22 2.19
C ALA A 69 3.64 -2.68 3.18
N LEU A 70 2.97 -1.60 2.82
CA LEU A 70 1.88 -1.03 3.60
C LEU A 70 0.55 -1.39 2.92
N ALA A 71 -0.27 -2.15 3.62
CA ALA A 71 -1.62 -2.46 3.16
C ALA A 71 -2.53 -1.23 3.28
N ASN A 72 -3.47 -1.09 2.36
CA ASN A 72 -4.48 -0.05 2.41
C ASN A 72 -5.34 -0.19 3.69
N PRO A 73 -5.91 0.92 4.18
CA PRO A 73 -6.89 0.85 5.24
C PRO A 73 -8.03 -0.08 4.86
N GLN A 74 -8.30 -1.05 5.72
CA GLN A 74 -9.38 -2.01 5.54
C GLN A 74 -10.37 -1.88 6.70
N ILE A 75 -11.64 -2.15 6.42
CA ILE A 75 -12.67 -2.21 7.46
C ILE A 75 -12.39 -3.41 8.35
N GLU A 76 -12.42 -3.25 9.66
CA GLU A 76 -12.09 -4.31 10.64
C GLU A 76 -12.97 -5.56 10.49
N THR A 77 -14.18 -5.40 9.98
CA THR A 77 -15.12 -6.51 9.71
C THR A 77 -14.85 -7.24 8.38
N ASN A 78 -13.88 -6.77 7.59
CA ASN A 78 -13.58 -7.40 6.31
C ASN A 78 -12.81 -8.70 6.52
N LYS A 79 -13.37 -9.82 6.09
CA LYS A 79 -12.72 -11.15 6.17
C LYS A 79 -11.38 -11.20 5.46
N ALA A 80 -11.13 -10.33 4.50
CA ALA A 80 -9.84 -10.23 3.81
C ALA A 80 -8.69 -9.80 4.74
N VAL A 81 -8.98 -9.20 5.90
CA VAL A 81 -7.97 -8.85 6.91
C VAL A 81 -7.24 -10.10 7.42
N ASN A 82 -7.93 -11.23 7.53
CA ASN A 82 -7.36 -12.48 8.01
C ASN A 82 -6.25 -13.04 7.09
N VAL A 83 -6.16 -12.56 5.85
CA VAL A 83 -5.06 -12.95 4.95
C VAL A 83 -3.72 -12.48 5.50
N TRP A 84 -3.69 -11.34 6.17
CA TRP A 84 -2.46 -10.76 6.71
C TRP A 84 -1.92 -11.53 7.91
N GLU A 85 -2.75 -12.29 8.63
CA GLU A 85 -2.31 -13.15 9.75
C GLU A 85 -1.32 -14.25 9.31
N ARG A 86 -1.30 -14.57 8.02
CA ARG A 86 -0.39 -15.57 7.45
C ARG A 86 0.99 -15.01 7.11
N TYR A 87 1.16 -13.70 7.22
CA TYR A 87 2.41 -13.01 6.93
C TYR A 87 2.97 -12.37 8.19
N GLU A 88 4.27 -12.18 8.25
CA GLU A 88 4.87 -11.35 9.28
C GLU A 88 4.36 -9.92 9.11
N HIS A 89 3.49 -9.49 10.01
CA HIS A 89 2.83 -8.20 9.91
C HIS A 89 2.87 -7.44 11.24
N ARG A 90 2.76 -6.12 11.14
CA ARG A 90 2.61 -5.23 12.28
C ARG A 90 1.46 -4.28 12.04
N PHE A 91 0.58 -4.16 13.02
CA PHE A 91 -0.46 -3.15 13.01
C PHE A 91 0.19 -1.75 12.96
N TRP A 92 -0.22 -0.94 11.97
CA TRP A 92 0.39 0.36 11.73
C TRP A 92 -0.45 1.51 12.28
N LEU A 93 -1.72 1.61 11.87
CA LEU A 93 -2.57 2.75 12.15
C LEU A 93 -4.05 2.36 12.08
N ARG A 94 -4.84 2.86 13.03
CA ARG A 94 -6.30 2.80 13.00
C ARG A 94 -6.85 4.16 12.58
N ARG A 95 -7.79 4.17 11.64
CA ARG A 95 -8.47 5.37 11.17
C ARG A 95 -9.97 5.26 11.49
N ARG A 96 -10.59 6.40 11.79
CA ARG A 96 -12.04 6.48 11.99
C ARG A 96 -12.63 7.50 11.03
N CYS A 97 -13.77 7.15 10.43
CA CYS A 97 -14.57 8.08 9.65
C CYS A 97 -15.69 8.62 10.54
N TRP A 98 -15.91 9.92 10.47
CA TRP A 98 -16.96 10.59 11.22
C TRP A 98 -17.95 11.18 10.24
N ILE A 99 -19.24 11.03 10.53
CA ILE A 99 -20.33 11.64 9.76
C ILE A 99 -21.00 12.68 10.66
N LYS A 100 -21.20 13.87 10.14
CA LYS A 100 -21.96 14.93 10.78
C LYS A 100 -23.00 15.45 9.79
N GLU A 101 -24.26 15.46 10.19
CA GLU A 101 -25.31 16.14 9.43
C GLU A 101 -25.12 17.65 9.54
N ILE A 102 -25.13 18.30 8.42
CA ILE A 102 -25.07 19.77 8.32
C ILE A 102 -26.51 20.24 8.17
N LYS A 103 -27.01 20.84 9.25
CA LYS A 103 -28.35 21.46 9.27
C LYS A 103 -28.28 22.87 8.72
#